data_40db73032ef44183a411520058c4a34c
#
_entry.id   40db73032ef44183a411520058c4a34c
#
_cell.length_a   1.000
_cell.length_b   1.000
_cell.length_c   1.000
_cell.angle_alpha   90.00
_cell.angle_beta   90.00
_cell.angle_gamma   90.00
#
_symmetry.space_group_name_H-M   'P 1'
#
loop_
_entity.id
_entity.type
_entity.pdbx_description
1 polymer ?
#
loop_
_entity_poly.entity_id
_entity_poly.type
_entity_poly.pdbx_seq_one_letter_code
_entity_poly.pdbx_strand_id
1 'polypeptide(L)'
;MNWLDKLERKLGRFAIPNLTVYLLIGYVIGFGVMYLMPEMVGYLTLEPALILRGQVWRLISWVLIPPTTNLISLVFLVLLYYSLGTALERTWGSFRYNVYIFSGLLFTVLAVFGLYAFYYFRYGVEVPLSVIGLIGTNYITMSIFLAFAAIYPNMEVMLYFILPIKMKWMALVYVVLAGYDFLNGGIGIRVA
;
A
#
# COMPACT_ATOMS: atom_id res chain seq x y z
N MET A 1 28.14 6.82 10.36
CA MET A 1 27.04 6.22 11.11
C MET A 1 25.77 6.94 10.73
N ASN A 2 24.90 6.25 10.00
CA ASN A 2 23.71 6.86 9.41
C ASN A 2 22.68 7.17 10.51
N TRP A 3 21.81 8.17 10.27
CA TRP A 3 20.72 8.53 11.19
C TRP A 3 19.81 7.34 11.52
N LEU A 4 19.57 6.43 10.55
CA LEU A 4 18.82 5.19 10.72
C LEU A 4 19.45 4.26 11.78
N ASP A 5 20.78 4.15 11.82
CA ASP A 5 21.50 3.31 12.79
C ASP A 5 21.33 3.85 14.23
N LYS A 6 21.18 5.18 14.38
CA LYS A 6 20.91 5.82 15.68
C LYS A 6 19.48 5.54 16.13
N LEU A 7 18.51 5.58 15.21
CA LEU A 7 17.11 5.25 15.49
C LEU A 7 16.94 3.76 15.81
N GLU A 8 17.61 2.88 15.05
CA GLU A 8 17.57 1.43 15.28
C GLU A 8 18.06 1.06 16.69
N ARG A 9 19.12 1.71 17.20
CA ARG A 9 19.59 1.49 18.56
C ARG A 9 18.60 1.95 19.63
N LYS A 10 17.81 2.99 19.37
CA LYS A 10 16.84 3.52 20.33
C LYS A 10 15.48 2.81 20.25
N LEU A 11 15.01 2.54 19.05
CA LEU A 11 13.65 2.09 18.77
C LEU A 11 13.57 0.67 18.20
N GLY A 12 14.71 0.01 17.97
CA GLY A 12 14.75 -1.34 17.40
C GLY A 12 13.98 -2.39 18.22
N ARG A 13 13.89 -2.19 19.55
CA ARG A 13 13.10 -3.05 20.44
C ARG A 13 11.58 -3.01 20.16
N PHE A 14 11.10 -1.98 19.48
CA PHE A 14 9.70 -1.84 19.11
C PHE A 14 9.41 -2.34 17.69
N ALA A 15 10.43 -2.84 16.98
CA ALA A 15 10.23 -3.41 15.66
C ALA A 15 9.34 -4.64 15.76
N ILE A 16 8.32 -4.69 14.90
CA ILE A 16 7.40 -5.81 14.79
C ILE A 16 8.04 -6.84 13.86
N PRO A 17 8.46 -8.01 14.35
CA PRO A 17 8.99 -9.05 13.48
C PRO A 17 7.87 -9.63 12.61
N ASN A 18 8.20 -10.05 11.40
CA ASN A 18 7.25 -10.61 10.43
C ASN A 18 6.08 -9.66 10.10
N LEU A 19 6.33 -8.34 9.99
CA LEU A 19 5.30 -7.32 9.74
C LEU A 19 4.48 -7.65 8.48
N THR A 20 5.10 -8.23 7.45
CA THR A 20 4.41 -8.67 6.23
C THR A 20 3.28 -9.64 6.53
N VAL A 21 3.49 -10.60 7.43
CA VAL A 21 2.47 -11.60 7.80
C VAL A 21 1.26 -10.91 8.42
N TYR A 22 1.48 -9.94 9.32
CA TYR A 22 0.38 -9.19 9.93
C TYR A 22 -0.42 -8.38 8.91
N LEU A 23 0.25 -7.75 7.94
CA LEU A 23 -0.41 -7.03 6.85
C LEU A 23 -1.25 -7.97 5.99
N LEU A 24 -0.71 -9.15 5.63
CA LEU A 24 -1.42 -10.14 4.83
C LEU A 24 -2.62 -10.74 5.57
N ILE A 25 -2.50 -11.00 6.87
CA ILE A 25 -3.64 -11.39 7.71
C ILE A 25 -4.70 -10.29 7.69
N GLY A 26 -4.28 -9.02 7.80
CA GLY A 26 -5.18 -7.88 7.67
C GLY A 26 -5.94 -7.89 6.35
N TYR A 27 -5.28 -8.17 5.22
CA TYR A 27 -5.94 -8.27 3.92
C TYR A 27 -6.93 -9.43 3.83
N VAL A 28 -6.63 -10.57 4.42
CA VAL A 28 -7.56 -11.71 4.46
C VAL A 28 -8.80 -11.36 5.29
N ILE A 29 -8.62 -10.71 6.46
CA ILE A 29 -9.73 -10.24 7.29
C ILE A 29 -10.55 -9.19 6.52
N GLY A 30 -9.90 -8.20 5.92
CA GLY A 30 -10.57 -7.15 5.14
C GLY A 30 -11.34 -7.72 3.94
N PHE A 31 -10.80 -8.73 3.26
CA PHE A 31 -11.52 -9.45 2.22
C PHE A 31 -12.77 -10.15 2.76
N GLY A 32 -12.65 -10.79 3.92
CA GLY A 32 -13.80 -11.38 4.60
C GLY A 32 -14.88 -10.35 4.91
N VAL A 33 -14.50 -9.17 5.40
CA VAL A 33 -15.44 -8.06 5.65
C VAL A 33 -16.08 -7.58 4.34
N MET A 34 -15.30 -7.43 3.27
CA MET A 34 -15.84 -7.02 1.95
C MET A 34 -16.88 -8.00 1.40
N TYR A 35 -16.71 -9.30 1.66
CA TYR A 35 -17.59 -10.33 1.13
C TYR A 35 -18.82 -10.59 1.99
N LEU A 36 -18.64 -10.60 3.33
CA LEU A 36 -19.70 -10.93 4.29
C LEU A 36 -20.51 -9.69 4.72
N MET A 37 -19.87 -8.52 4.75
CA MET A 37 -20.44 -7.27 5.25
C MET A 37 -20.02 -6.08 4.39
N PRO A 38 -20.43 -6.01 3.10
CA PRO A 38 -19.96 -4.97 2.15
C PRO A 38 -20.28 -3.56 2.64
N GLU A 39 -21.35 -3.37 3.42
CA GLU A 39 -21.70 -2.07 4.01
C GLU A 39 -20.65 -1.56 5.00
N MET A 40 -19.90 -2.44 5.64
CA MET A 40 -18.85 -2.08 6.59
C MET A 40 -17.58 -1.55 5.90
N VAL A 41 -17.36 -1.83 4.63
CA VAL A 41 -16.18 -1.35 3.89
C VAL A 41 -16.12 0.17 3.91
N GLY A 42 -17.27 0.83 3.78
CA GLY A 42 -17.36 2.30 3.87
C GLY A 42 -16.84 2.88 5.19
N TYR A 43 -16.89 2.14 6.30
CA TYR A 43 -16.34 2.56 7.60
C TYR A 43 -14.82 2.36 7.71
N LEU A 44 -14.22 1.56 6.82
CA LEU A 44 -12.78 1.26 6.83
C LEU A 44 -11.98 2.20 5.93
N THR A 45 -12.61 2.86 4.96
CA THR A 45 -11.94 3.73 3.98
C THR A 45 -11.26 4.93 4.63
N LEU A 46 -10.11 5.35 4.07
CA LEU A 46 -9.38 6.54 4.49
C LEU A 46 -10.09 7.79 3.95
N GLU A 47 -10.89 8.43 4.77
CA GLU A 47 -11.70 9.59 4.39
C GLU A 47 -11.46 10.76 5.33
N PRO A 48 -10.70 11.80 4.90
CA PRO A 48 -10.30 12.93 5.75
C PRO A 48 -11.46 13.68 6.37
N ALA A 49 -12.56 13.90 5.63
CA ALA A 49 -13.72 14.61 6.14
C ALA A 49 -14.33 13.93 7.37
N LEU A 50 -14.44 12.60 7.34
CA LEU A 50 -14.98 11.81 8.46
C LEU A 50 -13.97 11.66 9.60
N ILE A 51 -12.66 11.60 9.29
CA ILE A 51 -11.60 11.60 10.31
C ILE A 51 -11.64 12.89 11.11
N LEU A 52 -11.79 14.05 10.45
CA LEU A 52 -11.91 15.36 11.10
C LEU A 52 -13.21 15.51 11.92
N ARG A 53 -14.24 14.72 11.60
CA ARG A 53 -15.48 14.61 12.38
C ARG A 53 -15.39 13.62 13.56
N GLY A 54 -14.18 13.05 13.83
CA GLY A 54 -13.92 12.18 14.98
C GLY A 54 -13.79 10.69 14.68
N GLN A 55 -13.91 10.23 13.41
CA GLN A 55 -13.75 8.82 13.04
C GLN A 55 -12.26 8.47 12.86
N VAL A 56 -11.48 8.60 13.93
CA VAL A 56 -10.01 8.46 13.91
C VAL A 56 -9.51 7.05 13.56
N TRP A 57 -10.32 6.01 13.77
CA TRP A 57 -9.95 4.63 13.41
C TRP A 57 -9.66 4.48 11.92
N ARG A 58 -10.24 5.32 11.07
CA ARG A 58 -10.02 5.34 9.61
C ARG A 58 -8.57 5.61 9.21
N LEU A 59 -7.76 6.19 10.10
CA LEU A 59 -6.33 6.39 9.87
C LEU A 59 -5.56 5.06 9.76
N ILE A 60 -6.10 3.99 10.33
CA ILE A 60 -5.43 2.68 10.37
C ILE A 60 -6.26 1.63 9.61
N SER A 61 -7.59 1.66 9.74
CA SER A 61 -8.47 0.61 9.24
C SER A 61 -8.43 0.42 7.71
N TRP A 62 -8.11 1.47 6.95
CA TRP A 62 -8.00 1.38 5.49
C TRP A 62 -6.91 0.40 5.02
N VAL A 63 -5.90 0.15 5.86
CA VAL A 63 -4.84 -0.82 5.58
C VAL A 63 -5.38 -2.24 5.49
N LEU A 64 -6.54 -2.52 6.09
CA LEU A 64 -7.19 -3.83 6.01
C LEU A 64 -7.83 -4.10 4.65
N ILE A 65 -8.12 -3.07 3.86
CA ILE A 65 -8.77 -3.22 2.56
C ILE A 65 -7.75 -3.78 1.55
N PRO A 66 -7.94 -5.01 1.06
CA PRO A 66 -7.01 -5.59 0.09
C PRO A 66 -7.14 -4.88 -1.27
N PRO A 67 -6.05 -4.82 -2.05
CA PRO A 67 -6.07 -4.19 -3.38
C PRO A 67 -6.74 -5.07 -4.45
N THR A 68 -7.58 -6.01 -4.07
CA THR A 68 -8.29 -6.91 -4.98
C THR A 68 -9.62 -7.35 -4.40
N THR A 69 -10.61 -7.53 -5.28
CA THR A 69 -11.94 -8.05 -4.94
C THR A 69 -12.12 -9.51 -5.35
N ASN A 70 -11.13 -10.10 -6.01
CA ASN A 70 -11.19 -11.48 -6.50
C ASN A 70 -10.41 -12.41 -5.56
N LEU A 71 -11.02 -13.52 -5.13
CA LEU A 71 -10.42 -14.49 -4.23
C LEU A 71 -9.12 -15.12 -4.80
N ILE A 72 -9.13 -15.46 -6.08
CA ILE A 72 -7.95 -16.07 -6.74
C ILE A 72 -6.80 -15.06 -6.72
N SER A 73 -7.08 -13.81 -7.06
CA SER A 73 -6.09 -12.73 -7.02
C SER A 73 -5.59 -12.47 -5.60
N LEU A 74 -6.44 -12.59 -4.58
CA LEU A 74 -6.03 -12.46 -3.18
C LEU A 74 -5.05 -13.57 -2.79
N VAL A 75 -5.32 -14.82 -3.16
CA VAL A 75 -4.42 -15.95 -2.88
C VAL A 75 -3.05 -15.72 -3.53
N PHE A 76 -3.01 -15.34 -4.81
CA PHE A 76 -1.75 -15.01 -5.49
C PHE A 76 -1.03 -13.82 -4.83
N LEU A 77 -1.76 -12.79 -4.45
CA LEU A 77 -1.22 -11.63 -3.74
C LEU A 77 -0.57 -12.07 -2.43
N VAL A 78 -1.27 -12.84 -1.62
CA VAL A 78 -0.75 -13.32 -0.32
C VAL A 78 0.52 -14.13 -0.51
N LEU A 79 0.53 -15.09 -1.45
CA LEU A 79 1.71 -15.93 -1.72
C LEU A 79 2.90 -15.10 -2.22
N LEU A 80 2.67 -14.21 -3.17
CA LEU A 80 3.70 -13.34 -3.73
C LEU A 80 4.28 -12.40 -2.66
N TYR A 81 3.43 -11.64 -1.99
CA TYR A 81 3.89 -10.64 -1.02
C TYR A 81 4.44 -11.25 0.25
N TYR A 82 4.00 -12.44 0.66
CA TYR A 82 4.66 -13.21 1.71
C TYR A 82 6.12 -13.49 1.35
N SER A 83 6.37 -13.96 0.13
CA SER A 83 7.72 -14.25 -0.34
C SER A 83 8.58 -12.98 -0.45
N LEU A 84 8.06 -11.94 -1.10
CA LEU A 84 8.78 -10.68 -1.31
C LEU A 84 9.06 -9.95 0.01
N GLY A 85 8.04 -9.78 0.85
CA GLY A 85 8.14 -9.03 2.09
C GLY A 85 9.04 -9.71 3.12
N THR A 86 8.95 -11.04 3.27
CA THR A 86 9.84 -11.78 4.16
C THR A 86 11.29 -11.75 3.70
N ALA A 87 11.54 -11.79 2.38
CA ALA A 87 12.89 -11.67 1.85
C ALA A 87 13.47 -10.27 2.08
N LEU A 88 12.67 -9.21 1.89
CA LEU A 88 13.08 -7.83 2.22
C LEU A 88 13.37 -7.67 3.70
N GLU A 89 12.49 -8.17 4.57
CA GLU A 89 12.67 -8.10 6.02
C GLU A 89 13.94 -8.82 6.49
N ARG A 90 14.23 -9.99 5.89
CA ARG A 90 15.50 -10.71 6.16
C ARG A 90 16.73 -9.94 5.70
N THR A 91 16.62 -9.20 4.60
CA THR A 91 17.76 -8.46 4.02
C THR A 91 18.04 -7.17 4.76
N TRP A 92 17.01 -6.41 5.14
CA TRP A 92 17.13 -5.11 5.78
C TRP A 92 17.14 -5.17 7.31
N GLY A 93 16.63 -6.27 7.87
CA GLY A 93 16.27 -6.39 9.28
C GLY A 93 14.88 -5.81 9.57
N SER A 94 14.22 -6.36 10.61
CA SER A 94 12.82 -6.00 10.95
C SER A 94 12.64 -4.52 11.22
N PHE A 95 13.60 -3.83 11.86
CA PHE A 95 13.47 -2.41 12.17
C PHE A 95 13.40 -1.54 10.91
N ARG A 96 14.35 -1.70 9.98
CA ARG A 96 14.41 -0.91 8.75
C ARG A 96 13.23 -1.20 7.84
N TYR A 97 12.82 -2.46 7.79
CA TYR A 97 11.62 -2.86 7.04
C TYR A 97 10.36 -2.22 7.62
N ASN A 98 10.21 -2.20 8.95
CA ASN A 98 9.09 -1.53 9.61
C ASN A 98 9.08 -0.01 9.32
N VAL A 99 10.23 0.65 9.43
CA VAL A 99 10.36 2.08 9.09
C VAL A 99 9.92 2.33 7.65
N TYR A 100 10.33 1.47 6.72
CA TYR A 100 9.94 1.57 5.31
C TYR A 100 8.42 1.49 5.13
N ILE A 101 7.79 0.47 5.69
CA ILE A 101 6.32 0.27 5.57
C ILE A 101 5.55 1.39 6.26
N PHE A 102 5.91 1.72 7.51
CA PHE A 102 5.21 2.78 8.25
C PHE A 102 5.41 4.17 7.63
N SER A 103 6.58 4.45 7.04
CA SER A 103 6.75 5.70 6.29
C SER A 103 5.87 5.74 5.05
N GLY A 104 5.72 4.63 4.32
CA GLY A 104 4.79 4.53 3.19
C GLY A 104 3.33 4.78 3.59
N LEU A 105 2.88 4.16 4.70
CA LEU A 105 1.55 4.39 5.26
C LEU A 105 1.34 5.86 5.64
N LEU A 106 2.32 6.46 6.32
CA LEU A 106 2.28 7.87 6.74
C LEU A 106 2.20 8.80 5.52
N PHE A 107 3.05 8.59 4.52
CA PHE A 107 3.01 9.40 3.29
C PHE A 107 1.69 9.27 2.55
N THR A 108 1.08 8.09 2.52
CA THR A 108 -0.25 7.90 1.94
C THR A 108 -1.30 8.73 2.66
N VAL A 109 -1.31 8.68 3.99
CA VAL A 109 -2.23 9.50 4.80
C VAL A 109 -1.99 10.99 4.54
N LEU A 110 -0.73 11.44 4.56
CA LEU A 110 -0.39 12.84 4.30
C LEU A 110 -0.81 13.29 2.89
N ALA A 111 -0.63 12.42 1.88
CA ALA A 111 -1.05 12.72 0.51
C ALA A 111 -2.58 12.89 0.40
N VAL A 112 -3.35 12.01 1.06
CA VAL A 112 -4.81 12.11 1.08
C VAL A 112 -5.29 13.37 1.77
N PHE A 113 -4.70 13.72 2.93
CA PHE A 113 -5.01 14.98 3.63
C PHE A 113 -4.57 16.21 2.82
N GLY A 114 -3.43 16.13 2.14
CA GLY A 114 -2.95 17.20 1.24
C GLY A 114 -3.92 17.44 0.08
N LEU A 115 -4.41 16.37 -0.55
CA LEU A 115 -5.43 16.47 -1.60
C LEU A 115 -6.74 17.04 -1.04
N TYR A 116 -7.18 16.57 0.13
CA TYR A 116 -8.36 17.08 0.77
C TYR A 116 -8.26 18.60 1.01
N ALA A 117 -7.15 19.05 1.59
CA ALA A 117 -6.91 20.47 1.82
C ALA A 117 -6.90 21.27 0.52
N PHE A 118 -6.21 20.75 -0.52
CA PHE A 118 -6.15 21.39 -1.82
C PHE A 118 -7.55 21.58 -2.45
N TYR A 119 -8.39 20.54 -2.47
CA TYR A 119 -9.74 20.60 -3.02
C TYR A 119 -10.63 21.55 -2.20
N TYR A 120 -10.55 21.46 -0.87
CA TYR A 120 -11.32 22.30 0.03
C TYR A 120 -11.01 23.79 -0.16
N PHE A 121 -9.71 24.15 -0.20
CA PHE A 121 -9.30 25.56 -0.39
C PHE A 121 -9.49 26.06 -1.82
N ARG A 122 -9.39 25.21 -2.83
CA ARG A 122 -9.46 25.63 -4.24
C ARG A 122 -10.87 25.66 -4.79
N TYR A 123 -11.71 24.72 -4.39
CA TYR A 123 -13.05 24.53 -4.95
C TYR A 123 -14.18 24.65 -3.92
N GLY A 124 -13.89 24.73 -2.63
CA GLY A 124 -14.89 24.79 -1.57
C GLY A 124 -15.72 23.50 -1.41
N VAL A 125 -15.25 22.37 -1.98
CA VAL A 125 -15.94 21.08 -1.96
C VAL A 125 -15.08 20.00 -1.31
N GLU A 126 -15.74 19.00 -0.72
CA GLU A 126 -15.05 17.81 -0.24
C GLU A 126 -14.51 16.98 -1.44
N VAL A 127 -13.38 16.31 -1.24
CA VAL A 127 -12.77 15.48 -2.30
C VAL A 127 -13.73 14.36 -2.68
N PRO A 128 -14.00 14.15 -3.97
CA PRO A 128 -14.84 13.04 -4.39
C PRO A 128 -14.26 11.69 -3.95
N LEU A 129 -15.11 10.78 -3.47
CA LEU A 129 -14.72 9.42 -3.06
C LEU A 129 -13.97 8.66 -4.17
N SER A 130 -14.27 8.94 -5.43
CA SER A 130 -13.57 8.38 -6.58
C SER A 130 -12.09 8.73 -6.63
N VAL A 131 -11.71 9.92 -6.16
CA VAL A 131 -10.31 10.37 -6.08
C VAL A 131 -9.60 9.74 -4.88
N ILE A 132 -10.29 9.65 -3.74
CA ILE A 132 -9.76 9.00 -2.53
C ILE A 132 -9.57 7.50 -2.75
N GLY A 133 -10.49 6.86 -3.48
CA GLY A 133 -10.42 5.44 -3.81
C GLY A 133 -9.22 5.05 -4.70
N LEU A 134 -8.62 6.01 -5.40
CA LEU A 134 -7.37 5.80 -6.15
C LEU A 134 -6.17 5.66 -5.22
N ILE A 135 -6.23 6.21 -4.00
CA ILE A 135 -5.16 6.18 -3.01
C ILE A 135 -5.48 5.07 -2.01
N GLY A 136 -5.15 3.85 -2.38
CA GLY A 136 -5.39 2.66 -1.56
C GLY A 136 -4.12 1.87 -1.26
N THR A 137 -4.32 0.66 -0.76
CA THR A 137 -3.24 -0.29 -0.42
C THR A 137 -2.42 -0.76 -1.62
N ASN A 138 -2.88 -0.47 -2.86
CA ASN A 138 -2.12 -0.71 -4.10
C ASN A 138 -0.72 -0.10 -4.05
N TYR A 139 -0.57 1.12 -3.51
CA TYR A 139 0.74 1.78 -3.45
C TYR A 139 1.69 1.12 -2.45
N ILE A 140 1.17 0.52 -1.38
CA ILE A 140 1.99 -0.22 -0.41
C ILE A 140 2.51 -1.50 -1.06
N THR A 141 1.63 -2.26 -1.70
CA THR A 141 2.02 -3.48 -2.40
C THR A 141 2.98 -3.17 -3.55
N MET A 142 2.73 -2.10 -4.32
CA MET A 142 3.63 -1.61 -5.35
C MET A 142 5.00 -1.25 -4.79
N SER A 143 5.08 -0.56 -3.66
CA SER A 143 6.35 -0.16 -3.06
C SER A 143 7.18 -1.36 -2.61
N ILE A 144 6.56 -2.36 -1.98
CA ILE A 144 7.21 -3.61 -1.60
C ILE A 144 7.78 -4.33 -2.84
N PHE A 145 6.99 -4.40 -3.90
CA PHE A 145 7.39 -5.02 -5.16
C PHE A 145 8.59 -4.29 -5.78
N LEU A 146 8.55 -2.97 -5.88
CA LEU A 146 9.63 -2.16 -6.45
C LEU A 146 10.90 -2.20 -5.59
N ALA A 147 10.76 -2.18 -4.25
CA ALA A 147 11.89 -2.34 -3.35
C ALA A 147 12.57 -3.70 -3.53
N PHE A 148 11.79 -4.76 -3.67
CA PHE A 148 12.32 -6.09 -3.93
C PHE A 148 13.02 -6.16 -5.29
N ALA A 149 12.42 -5.60 -6.34
CA ALA A 149 13.02 -5.57 -7.67
C ALA A 149 14.34 -4.77 -7.73
N ALA A 150 14.46 -3.71 -6.91
CA ALA A 150 15.69 -2.92 -6.80
C ALA A 150 16.84 -3.72 -6.14
N ILE A 151 16.52 -4.59 -5.17
CA ILE A 151 17.51 -5.40 -4.45
C ILE A 151 17.85 -6.67 -5.23
N TYR A 152 16.84 -7.29 -5.84
CA TYR A 152 16.94 -8.57 -6.53
C TYR A 152 16.55 -8.49 -8.01
N PRO A 153 17.21 -7.65 -8.84
CA PRO A 153 16.77 -7.36 -10.21
C PRO A 153 16.82 -8.56 -11.15
N ASN A 154 17.70 -9.51 -10.88
CA ASN A 154 17.90 -10.70 -11.71
C ASN A 154 17.17 -11.95 -11.18
N MET A 155 16.46 -11.83 -10.05
CA MET A 155 15.67 -12.93 -9.52
C MET A 155 14.47 -13.18 -10.45
N GLU A 156 14.21 -14.45 -10.73
CA GLU A 156 13.09 -14.87 -11.55
C GLU A 156 11.91 -15.21 -10.66
N VAL A 157 10.76 -14.61 -10.95
CA VAL A 157 9.49 -14.94 -10.31
C VAL A 157 8.62 -15.63 -11.34
N MET A 158 8.04 -16.76 -10.96
CA MET A 158 7.10 -17.48 -11.82
C MET A 158 5.75 -16.77 -11.82
N LEU A 159 5.47 -16.04 -12.90
CA LEU A 159 4.14 -15.45 -13.10
C LEU A 159 3.14 -16.58 -13.36
N TYR A 160 2.11 -16.69 -12.53
CA TYR A 160 1.10 -17.76 -12.57
C TYR A 160 1.70 -19.18 -12.58
N PHE A 161 2.90 -19.37 -11.99
CA PHE A 161 3.63 -20.63 -11.95
C PHE A 161 4.05 -21.18 -13.34
N ILE A 162 3.92 -20.40 -14.41
CA ILE A 162 4.16 -20.85 -15.80
C ILE A 162 5.35 -20.12 -16.41
N LEU A 163 5.46 -18.79 -16.23
CA LEU A 163 6.45 -17.97 -16.94
C LEU A 163 7.49 -17.42 -15.95
N PRO A 164 8.77 -17.86 -16.04
CA PRO A 164 9.85 -17.23 -15.27
C PRO A 164 10.20 -15.87 -15.87
N ILE A 165 9.86 -14.80 -15.16
CA ILE A 165 10.17 -13.43 -15.58
C ILE A 165 11.12 -12.80 -14.57
N LYS A 166 12.18 -12.15 -15.06
CA LYS A 166 13.10 -11.41 -14.19
C LYS A 166 12.42 -10.20 -13.59
N MET A 167 12.62 -10.00 -12.29
CA MET A 167 12.00 -8.92 -11.51
C MET A 167 12.20 -7.53 -12.13
N LYS A 168 13.36 -7.26 -12.73
CA LYS A 168 13.63 -5.98 -13.39
C LYS A 168 12.66 -5.66 -14.53
N TRP A 169 12.25 -6.65 -15.31
CA TRP A 169 11.31 -6.45 -16.41
C TRP A 169 9.88 -6.23 -15.90
N MET A 170 9.48 -6.99 -14.89
CA MET A 170 8.19 -6.78 -14.25
C MET A 170 8.11 -5.39 -13.59
N ALA A 171 9.17 -4.97 -12.90
CA ALA A 171 9.23 -3.64 -12.28
C ALA A 171 9.18 -2.53 -13.34
N LEU A 172 9.87 -2.68 -14.47
CA LEU A 172 9.84 -1.71 -15.57
C LEU A 172 8.41 -1.57 -16.13
N VAL A 173 7.75 -2.67 -16.43
CA VAL A 173 6.36 -2.67 -16.91
C VAL A 173 5.44 -2.01 -15.88
N TYR A 174 5.62 -2.33 -14.60
CA TYR A 174 4.80 -1.77 -13.54
C TYR A 174 4.97 -0.26 -13.38
N VAL A 175 6.21 0.25 -13.46
CA VAL A 175 6.50 1.69 -13.43
C VAL A 175 5.91 2.40 -14.64
N VAL A 176 6.01 1.80 -15.83
CA VAL A 176 5.42 2.36 -17.05
C VAL A 176 3.89 2.43 -16.95
N LEU A 177 3.25 1.36 -16.49
CA LEU A 177 1.80 1.34 -16.29
C LEU A 177 1.35 2.36 -15.23
N ALA A 178 2.05 2.43 -14.09
CA ALA A 178 1.75 3.42 -13.05
C ALA A 178 1.95 4.85 -13.54
N GLY A 179 2.99 5.11 -14.34
CA GLY A 179 3.21 6.40 -14.99
C GLY A 179 2.11 6.74 -16.00
N TYR A 180 1.68 5.76 -16.78
CA TYR A 180 0.55 5.92 -17.71
C TYR A 180 -0.75 6.24 -16.97
N ASP A 181 -1.07 5.51 -15.90
CA ASP A 181 -2.24 5.76 -15.07
C ASP A 181 -2.19 7.15 -14.40
N PHE A 182 -1.01 7.56 -13.92
CA PHE A 182 -0.81 8.90 -13.36
C PHE A 182 -1.06 10.01 -14.38
N LEU A 183 -0.61 9.83 -15.62
CA LEU A 183 -0.81 10.80 -16.70
C LEU A 183 -2.27 10.84 -17.17
N ASN A 184 -2.93 9.70 -17.28
CA ASN A 184 -4.30 9.61 -17.79
C ASN A 184 -5.35 9.78 -16.67
N GLY A 185 -5.10 9.31 -15.46
CA GLY A 185 -5.95 9.54 -14.30
C GLY A 185 -6.03 11.02 -13.92
N GLY A 186 -4.94 11.77 -14.11
CA GLY A 186 -4.92 13.23 -13.97
C GLY A 186 -5.76 13.95 -15.02
N ILE A 187 -6.01 13.35 -16.17
CA ILE A 187 -6.85 13.90 -17.26
C ILE A 187 -8.33 13.55 -17.02
N GLY A 188 -8.63 12.35 -16.52
CA GLY A 188 -10.01 11.94 -16.17
C GLY A 188 -10.65 12.82 -15.07
N ILE A 189 -9.85 13.37 -14.18
CA ILE A 189 -10.29 14.32 -13.15
C ILE A 189 -10.56 15.72 -13.75
N ARG A 190 -10.06 16.03 -14.97
CA ARG A 190 -10.29 17.32 -15.63
C ARG A 190 -11.58 17.40 -16.43
N VAL A 191 -12.25 16.28 -16.65
CA VAL A 191 -13.43 16.18 -17.54
C VAL A 191 -14.71 15.85 -16.76
N ALA A 192 -14.63 15.60 -15.45
CA ALA A 192 -15.77 15.48 -14.54
C ALA A 192 -15.85 16.68 -13.60
#